data_8a93fdc89986204e6c79c7f882b38779
#
_entry.id   8a93fdc89986204e6c79c7f882b38779
#
_cell.length_a   1.000
_cell.length_b   1.000
_cell.length_c   1.000
_cell.angle_alpha   90.00
_cell.angle_beta   90.00
_cell.angle_gamma   90.00
#
_symmetry.space_group_name_H-M   'P 1'
#
loop_
_entity.id
_entity.type
_entity.pdbx_description
1 polymer ?
#
loop_
_entity_poly.entity_id
_entity_poly.type
_entity_poly.pdbx_seq_one_letter_code
_entity_poly.pdbx_strand_id
1 'polypeptide(L)'
;MILALGCWSWGVIVVGVIYIGICLKSRALTPIGWWHLKPLDTPGHWQPRGESKGDVGYPVPKPNQEKVYKPSPRNRNIRQSVGDPGRLNSFGMPVFHSTDDLLRWLNLDFRSFLALADPSNRIRPGKTNYVEWHVPKKSTGVRIICSPKPRLKSVQTKIKEGILDRAPVHGAAHGFVRNRNIVSNASAHVGKDLILNLDLRNFFDHVTYPKVVGIFRWLGYNSEVSRCLAQLCTYRPNLGPINKPRGEDDQIKCVWRAFRHAVQGAPTSPMLANLAVQRMDRRLSGLAKRFDATYTRYADDLTFSGDESFKRGMIRFLKCAKVIIRQEGFRLNHRKLRFMRPSERQEVTGVIVNEKTNARREDYDRLKAIIYNARKAGSLESQNRDGHSDFRAHLLGRIGHISKLNPARGRKLLDAIRDVS
;
A
#
# COMPACT_ATOMS: atom_id res chain seq x y z
N MET A 1 -33.83 25.71 35.42
CA MET A 1 -32.38 25.85 35.12
C MET A 1 -32.11 25.07 33.84
N ILE A 2 -32.65 25.62 32.75
CA ILE A 2 -32.57 25.11 31.38
C ILE A 2 -32.11 26.34 30.59
N LEU A 3 -30.96 26.25 29.96
CA LEU A 3 -30.53 27.10 28.82
C LEU A 3 -28.99 26.98 28.69
N ALA A 4 -28.53 26.12 27.81
CA ALA A 4 -27.28 26.27 27.04
C ALA A 4 -26.92 24.94 26.28
N LEU A 5 -27.76 24.55 25.35
CA LEU A 5 -27.40 23.54 24.34
C LEU A 5 -28.03 23.98 23.01
N GLY A 6 -27.32 24.74 22.24
CA GLY A 6 -27.85 25.16 20.96
C GLY A 6 -26.99 26.13 20.16
N CYS A 7 -25.74 25.80 19.84
CA CYS A 7 -25.00 26.59 18.81
C CYS A 7 -23.81 25.87 18.14
N TRP A 8 -23.67 24.56 18.28
CA TRP A 8 -22.46 23.86 17.78
C TRP A 8 -22.66 22.89 16.61
N SER A 9 -23.90 22.76 16.10
CA SER A 9 -24.19 21.82 15.00
C SER A 9 -24.13 22.41 13.59
N TRP A 10 -24.16 23.72 13.43
CA TRP A 10 -24.25 24.37 12.12
C TRP A 10 -22.90 24.67 11.46
N GLY A 11 -21.84 24.85 12.21
CA GLY A 11 -20.51 25.16 11.64
C GLY A 11 -19.87 23.99 10.89
N VAL A 12 -20.10 22.76 11.34
CA VAL A 12 -19.53 21.55 10.73
C VAL A 12 -20.29 21.15 9.47
N ILE A 13 -21.61 21.39 9.43
CA ILE A 13 -22.46 21.12 8.27
C ILE A 13 -22.19 22.12 7.14
N VAL A 14 -21.93 23.40 7.48
CA VAL A 14 -21.63 24.45 6.48
C VAL A 14 -20.29 24.22 5.79
N VAL A 15 -19.26 23.82 6.51
CA VAL A 15 -17.95 23.51 5.91
C VAL A 15 -18.00 22.24 5.05
N GLY A 16 -18.74 21.23 5.48
CA GLY A 16 -18.97 20.02 4.68
C GLY A 16 -19.79 20.28 3.40
N VAL A 17 -20.82 21.09 3.50
CA VAL A 17 -21.70 21.45 2.36
C VAL A 17 -21.02 22.40 1.38
N ILE A 18 -20.21 23.36 1.86
CA ILE A 18 -19.42 24.25 0.97
C ILE A 18 -18.38 23.46 0.19
N TYR A 19 -17.70 22.48 0.82
CA TYR A 19 -16.72 21.65 0.12
C TYR A 19 -17.37 20.65 -0.85
N ILE A 20 -18.52 20.08 -0.51
CA ILE A 20 -19.32 19.25 -1.41
C ILE A 20 -19.92 20.10 -2.54
N GLY A 21 -20.34 21.31 -2.26
CA GLY A 21 -20.86 22.26 -3.25
C GLY A 21 -19.80 22.71 -4.27
N ILE A 22 -18.56 22.91 -3.85
CA ILE A 22 -17.42 23.24 -4.73
C ILE A 22 -17.02 22.01 -5.58
N CYS A 23 -17.04 20.82 -5.02
CA CYS A 23 -16.78 19.58 -5.79
C CYS A 23 -17.91 19.21 -6.75
N LEU A 24 -19.16 19.60 -6.47
CA LEU A 24 -20.30 19.34 -7.36
C LEU A 24 -20.46 20.38 -8.47
N LYS A 25 -19.98 21.61 -8.28
CA LYS A 25 -19.92 22.64 -9.34
C LYS A 25 -18.72 22.52 -10.25
N SER A 26 -17.63 21.88 -9.83
CA SER A 26 -16.52 21.55 -10.72
C SER A 26 -16.76 20.21 -11.42
N ARG A 27 -17.73 20.15 -12.31
CA ARG A 27 -17.90 19.03 -13.27
C ARG A 27 -16.72 18.84 -14.24
N ALA A 28 -15.57 19.42 -13.98
CA ALA A 28 -14.40 19.45 -14.86
C ALA A 28 -13.10 18.90 -14.27
N LEU A 29 -13.10 18.28 -13.09
CA LEU A 29 -11.94 17.51 -12.64
C LEU A 29 -12.22 16.01 -12.78
N THR A 30 -12.40 15.57 -14.01
CA THR A 30 -12.05 14.19 -14.36
C THR A 30 -10.56 14.03 -14.06
N PRO A 31 -10.16 13.02 -13.27
CA PRO A 31 -8.75 12.70 -13.12
C PRO A 31 -8.19 12.49 -14.53
N ILE A 32 -7.19 13.26 -14.91
CA ILE A 32 -6.42 13.06 -16.14
C ILE A 32 -6.12 11.57 -16.20
N GLY A 33 -6.65 10.93 -17.23
CA GLY A 33 -6.60 9.49 -17.38
C GLY A 33 -5.16 8.99 -17.37
N TRP A 34 -4.78 8.31 -16.32
CA TRP A 34 -3.49 7.68 -16.07
C TRP A 34 -3.09 6.67 -17.16
N TRP A 35 -3.97 6.45 -18.14
CA TRP A 35 -3.94 5.33 -19.09
C TRP A 35 -3.63 5.72 -20.53
N HIS A 36 -3.33 7.00 -20.82
CA HIS A 36 -3.14 7.49 -22.18
C HIS A 36 -1.69 7.78 -22.58
N LEU A 37 -0.72 7.26 -21.84
CA LEU A 37 0.67 7.35 -22.30
C LEU A 37 1.01 6.08 -23.10
N LYS A 38 1.23 6.27 -24.41
CA LYS A 38 1.91 5.30 -25.27
C LYS A 38 3.21 4.86 -24.61
N PRO A 39 3.73 3.64 -24.90
CA PRO A 39 5.10 3.28 -24.55
C PRO A 39 6.03 4.33 -25.13
N LEU A 40 6.85 4.97 -24.32
CA LEU A 40 7.94 5.80 -24.78
C LEU A 40 9.09 4.87 -25.17
N ASP A 41 9.08 4.41 -26.43
CA ASP A 41 10.26 3.99 -27.13
C ASP A 41 10.86 5.27 -27.72
N THR A 42 11.77 5.87 -26.99
CA THR A 42 12.93 6.64 -27.48
C THR A 42 13.56 7.43 -26.33
N PRO A 43 14.88 7.45 -26.17
CA PRO A 43 15.57 8.29 -25.20
C PRO A 43 15.68 9.72 -25.76
N GLY A 44 14.72 10.57 -25.42
CA GLY A 44 14.77 12.00 -25.68
C GLY A 44 15.67 12.70 -24.67
N HIS A 45 16.69 13.41 -25.14
CA HIS A 45 17.60 14.26 -24.39
C HIS A 45 16.87 15.22 -23.45
N TRP A 46 17.01 15.00 -22.14
CA TRP A 46 16.64 15.98 -21.13
C TRP A 46 17.88 16.79 -20.76
N GLN A 47 17.92 18.07 -21.14
CA GLN A 47 18.92 19.03 -20.67
C GLN A 47 18.35 19.82 -19.48
N PRO A 48 19.09 19.96 -18.38
CA PRO A 48 18.69 20.83 -17.28
C PRO A 48 18.91 22.29 -17.69
N ARG A 49 17.87 23.09 -17.67
CA ARG A 49 18.01 24.56 -17.74
C ARG A 49 18.55 25.09 -16.41
N GLY A 50 19.43 26.07 -16.55
CA GLY A 50 20.30 26.62 -15.52
C GLY A 50 19.62 27.17 -14.28
N GLU A 51 20.44 27.27 -13.25
CA GLU A 51 20.12 27.81 -11.94
C GLU A 51 19.74 29.29 -12.02
N SER A 52 18.57 29.65 -11.48
CA SER A 52 18.28 30.99 -11.02
C SER A 52 18.04 30.96 -9.52
N LYS A 53 18.87 31.69 -8.79
CA LYS A 53 18.69 32.06 -7.39
C LYS A 53 17.42 32.92 -7.29
N GLY A 54 16.48 32.56 -6.44
CA GLY A 54 15.32 33.36 -6.11
C GLY A 54 14.33 32.56 -5.27
N ASP A 55 13.93 33.14 -4.17
CA ASP A 55 12.88 32.71 -3.25
C ASP A 55 11.67 32.20 -4.04
N VAL A 56 11.32 30.92 -3.90
CA VAL A 56 10.17 30.35 -4.55
C VAL A 56 9.01 30.29 -3.57
N GLY A 57 8.31 31.41 -3.44
CA GLY A 57 6.91 31.41 -3.06
C GLY A 57 6.13 30.56 -4.05
N TYR A 58 5.35 29.57 -3.56
CA TYR A 58 4.52 28.71 -4.38
C TYR A 58 3.51 29.56 -5.18
N PRO A 59 3.45 29.50 -6.51
CA PRO A 59 2.39 30.17 -7.25
C PRO A 59 1.06 29.46 -6.97
N VAL A 60 0.17 30.15 -6.28
CA VAL A 60 -1.26 29.83 -6.27
C VAL A 60 -1.75 29.98 -7.72
N PRO A 61 -2.38 28.98 -8.35
CA PRO A 61 -2.93 29.15 -9.69
C PRO A 61 -4.01 30.22 -9.67
N LYS A 62 -3.82 31.29 -10.43
CA LYS A 62 -4.85 32.32 -10.66
C LYS A 62 -6.08 31.67 -11.29
N PRO A 63 -7.30 31.97 -10.81
CA PRO A 63 -8.52 31.51 -11.46
C PRO A 63 -8.76 32.41 -12.68
N ASN A 64 -8.44 31.92 -13.84
CA ASN A 64 -8.98 32.33 -15.15
C ASN A 64 -7.94 32.14 -16.25
N GLN A 65 -7.94 30.94 -16.77
CA GLN A 65 -7.77 30.66 -18.21
C GLN A 65 -8.19 29.20 -18.45
N GLU A 66 -9.50 28.98 -18.51
CA GLU A 66 -10.06 27.75 -19.05
C GLU A 66 -9.70 27.65 -20.55
N LYS A 67 -8.60 26.98 -20.85
CA LYS A 67 -8.49 26.30 -22.14
C LYS A 67 -9.40 25.09 -22.06
N VAL A 68 -10.64 25.23 -22.49
CA VAL A 68 -11.60 24.16 -22.72
C VAL A 68 -10.93 23.14 -23.65
N TYR A 69 -10.39 22.08 -23.10
CA TYR A 69 -9.96 20.92 -23.88
C TYR A 69 -11.23 20.23 -24.37
N LYS A 70 -11.62 20.49 -25.64
CA LYS A 70 -12.64 19.72 -26.33
C LYS A 70 -12.01 18.36 -26.72
N PRO A 71 -12.38 17.24 -26.13
CA PRO A 71 -11.91 15.93 -26.60
C PRO A 71 -12.58 15.67 -27.95
N SER A 72 -11.80 15.29 -28.93
CA SER A 72 -12.27 14.80 -30.24
C SER A 72 -13.21 13.59 -30.04
N PRO A 73 -14.46 13.62 -30.54
CA PRO A 73 -15.52 12.72 -30.08
C PRO A 73 -15.55 11.32 -30.70
N ARG A 74 -14.69 10.91 -31.60
CA ARG A 74 -15.05 9.80 -32.49
C ARG A 74 -14.36 8.44 -32.36
N ASN A 75 -13.31 8.22 -31.55
CA ASN A 75 -12.68 6.88 -31.54
C ASN A 75 -12.24 6.31 -30.18
N ARG A 76 -12.45 7.02 -29.06
CA ARG A 76 -11.99 6.56 -27.75
C ARG A 76 -13.03 5.73 -26.98
N ASN A 77 -14.31 5.87 -27.27
CA ASN A 77 -15.36 5.25 -26.47
C ASN A 77 -15.63 3.79 -26.80
N ILE A 78 -15.44 3.35 -28.05
CA ILE A 78 -15.80 1.99 -28.48
C ILE A 78 -14.81 0.97 -27.92
N ARG A 79 -13.50 1.19 -28.05
CA ARG A 79 -12.48 0.25 -27.49
C ARG A 79 -12.46 0.19 -25.97
N GLN A 80 -12.93 1.23 -25.29
CA GLN A 80 -12.97 1.26 -23.83
C GLN A 80 -14.19 0.57 -23.21
N SER A 81 -15.27 0.39 -23.97
CA SER A 81 -16.49 -0.29 -23.52
C SER A 81 -16.41 -1.81 -23.65
N VAL A 82 -15.67 -2.32 -24.62
CA VAL A 82 -15.68 -3.75 -24.98
C VAL A 82 -14.70 -4.58 -24.15
N GLY A 83 -13.67 -3.98 -23.55
CA GLY A 83 -12.59 -4.70 -22.89
C GLY A 83 -11.56 -5.30 -23.87
N ASP A 84 -10.64 -6.12 -23.34
CA ASP A 84 -9.59 -6.82 -24.09
C ASP A 84 -9.53 -8.29 -23.66
N PRO A 85 -10.35 -9.16 -24.27
CA PRO A 85 -10.38 -10.59 -23.96
C PRO A 85 -9.03 -11.29 -24.24
N GLY A 86 -8.31 -10.86 -25.27
CA GLY A 86 -7.00 -11.42 -25.61
C GLY A 86 -5.99 -11.21 -24.48
N ARG A 87 -6.00 -10.02 -23.88
CA ARG A 87 -5.15 -9.71 -22.73
C ARG A 87 -5.56 -10.49 -21.48
N LEU A 88 -6.84 -10.65 -21.22
CA LEU A 88 -7.32 -11.47 -20.10
C LEU A 88 -6.87 -12.93 -20.27
N ASN A 89 -7.03 -13.48 -21.47
CA ASN A 89 -6.59 -14.85 -21.79
C ASN A 89 -5.08 -15.02 -21.64
N SER A 90 -4.27 -14.02 -22.03
CA SER A 90 -2.81 -14.06 -21.87
C SER A 90 -2.37 -14.13 -20.41
N PHE A 91 -3.19 -13.65 -19.47
CA PHE A 91 -2.97 -13.78 -18.03
C PHE A 91 -3.70 -14.98 -17.41
N GLY A 92 -4.42 -15.78 -18.21
CA GLY A 92 -5.25 -16.88 -17.73
C GLY A 92 -6.42 -16.44 -16.85
N MET A 93 -6.89 -15.18 -17.02
CA MET A 93 -7.99 -14.60 -16.25
C MET A 93 -9.34 -14.93 -16.88
N PRO A 94 -10.42 -15.05 -16.08
CA PRO A 94 -11.76 -15.23 -16.61
C PRO A 94 -12.20 -14.03 -17.44
N VAL A 95 -12.84 -14.27 -18.57
CA VAL A 95 -13.38 -13.24 -19.46
C VAL A 95 -14.85 -13.00 -19.12
N PHE A 96 -15.23 -11.74 -18.93
CA PHE A 96 -16.60 -11.31 -18.68
C PHE A 96 -16.99 -10.26 -19.73
N HIS A 97 -18.01 -10.57 -20.52
CA HIS A 97 -18.55 -9.63 -21.53
C HIS A 97 -19.57 -8.67 -20.90
N SER A 98 -20.23 -9.10 -19.83
CA SER A 98 -21.27 -8.35 -19.12
C SER A 98 -21.09 -8.41 -17.61
N THR A 99 -21.85 -7.56 -16.91
CA THR A 99 -21.97 -7.64 -15.44
C THR A 99 -22.59 -8.95 -15.01
N ASP A 100 -23.54 -9.49 -15.78
CA ASP A 100 -24.19 -10.76 -15.47
C ASP A 100 -23.24 -11.96 -15.51
N ASP A 101 -22.25 -11.94 -16.43
CA ASP A 101 -21.19 -12.96 -16.48
C ASP A 101 -20.35 -12.91 -15.19
N LEU A 102 -19.99 -11.70 -14.76
CA LEU A 102 -19.26 -11.52 -13.51
C LEU A 102 -20.08 -12.01 -12.31
N LEU A 103 -21.36 -11.65 -12.23
CA LEU A 103 -22.22 -12.06 -11.12
C LEU A 103 -22.42 -13.57 -11.07
N ARG A 104 -22.66 -14.22 -12.22
CA ARG A 104 -22.68 -15.67 -12.32
C ARG A 104 -21.38 -16.31 -11.85
N TRP A 105 -20.25 -15.79 -12.30
CA TRP A 105 -18.94 -16.29 -11.86
C TRP A 105 -18.73 -16.12 -10.36
N LEU A 106 -19.19 -15.01 -9.76
CA LEU A 106 -19.12 -14.77 -8.31
C LEU A 106 -20.17 -15.57 -7.50
N ASN A 107 -21.14 -16.20 -8.15
CA ASN A 107 -22.30 -16.83 -7.55
C ASN A 107 -23.13 -15.82 -6.73
N LEU A 108 -23.44 -14.68 -7.34
CA LEU A 108 -24.22 -13.60 -6.77
C LEU A 108 -25.40 -13.25 -7.69
N ASP A 109 -26.57 -13.02 -7.09
CA ASP A 109 -27.63 -12.27 -7.74
C ASP A 109 -27.38 -10.76 -7.63
N PHE A 110 -28.11 -9.96 -8.41
CA PHE A 110 -27.95 -8.51 -8.45
C PHE A 110 -28.26 -7.83 -7.11
N ARG A 111 -29.23 -8.31 -6.34
CA ARG A 111 -29.57 -7.77 -5.01
C ARG A 111 -28.43 -8.03 -4.03
N SER A 112 -27.87 -9.22 -4.02
CA SER A 112 -26.72 -9.60 -3.22
C SER A 112 -25.48 -8.76 -3.59
N PHE A 113 -25.24 -8.54 -4.88
CA PHE A 113 -24.18 -7.66 -5.34
C PHE A 113 -24.35 -6.24 -4.79
N LEU A 114 -25.54 -5.63 -4.93
CA LEU A 114 -25.81 -4.29 -4.41
C LEU A 114 -25.63 -4.20 -2.89
N ALA A 115 -26.05 -5.23 -2.17
CA ALA A 115 -25.88 -5.30 -0.72
C ALA A 115 -24.40 -5.39 -0.30
N LEU A 116 -23.57 -6.13 -1.06
CA LEU A 116 -22.14 -6.28 -0.78
C LEU A 116 -21.30 -5.10 -1.27
N ALA A 117 -21.61 -4.57 -2.44
CA ALA A 117 -20.89 -3.48 -3.09
C ALA A 117 -21.17 -2.11 -2.45
N ASP A 118 -22.36 -1.92 -1.88
CA ASP A 118 -22.87 -0.67 -1.30
C ASP A 118 -22.55 0.55 -2.20
N PRO A 119 -23.04 0.60 -3.45
CA PRO A 119 -22.66 1.63 -4.41
C PRO A 119 -23.14 3.03 -3.98
N SER A 120 -24.24 3.12 -3.24
CA SER A 120 -24.81 4.37 -2.74
C SER A 120 -24.06 4.95 -1.56
N ASN A 121 -23.15 4.16 -0.97
CA ASN A 121 -22.39 4.55 0.22
C ASN A 121 -23.28 5.07 1.37
N ARG A 122 -24.52 4.60 1.41
CA ARG A 122 -25.52 4.91 2.45
C ARG A 122 -25.28 4.00 3.64
N ILE A 123 -24.18 4.24 4.32
CA ILE A 123 -23.84 3.50 5.53
C ILE A 123 -24.89 3.86 6.59
N ARG A 124 -25.82 2.94 6.83
CA ARG A 124 -26.58 2.98 8.08
C ARG A 124 -25.66 2.48 9.18
N PRO A 125 -25.55 3.20 10.32
CA PRO A 125 -24.79 2.71 11.46
C PRO A 125 -25.14 1.25 11.77
N GLY A 126 -24.16 0.37 11.89
CA GLY A 126 -24.35 -1.06 12.20
C GLY A 126 -24.59 -2.02 11.03
N LYS A 127 -24.82 -1.55 9.78
CA LYS A 127 -25.08 -2.43 8.62
C LYS A 127 -23.95 -2.50 7.59
N THR A 128 -22.70 -2.21 7.96
CA THR A 128 -21.56 -2.31 7.05
C THR A 128 -21.16 -3.75 6.75
N ASN A 129 -20.61 -4.01 5.56
CA ASN A 129 -20.04 -5.30 5.19
C ASN A 129 -18.62 -5.54 5.76
N TYR A 130 -18.16 -4.64 6.63
CA TYR A 130 -16.84 -4.71 7.27
C TYR A 130 -16.98 -4.59 8.80
N VAL A 131 -16.03 -5.19 9.49
CA VAL A 131 -15.76 -4.96 10.91
C VAL A 131 -14.52 -4.09 11.00
N GLU A 132 -14.60 -2.99 11.74
CA GLU A 132 -13.51 -2.03 11.91
C GLU A 132 -12.82 -2.23 13.26
N TRP A 133 -11.49 -2.34 13.22
CA TRP A 133 -10.64 -2.48 14.39
C TRP A 133 -9.71 -1.29 14.49
N HIS A 134 -9.67 -0.65 15.63
CA HIS A 134 -8.83 0.50 15.91
C HIS A 134 -7.59 0.06 16.71
N VAL A 135 -6.47 -0.15 16.03
CA VAL A 135 -5.22 -0.63 16.61
C VAL A 135 -4.26 0.55 16.84
N PRO A 136 -3.79 0.79 18.08
CA PRO A 136 -2.78 1.81 18.35
C PRO A 136 -1.52 1.56 17.53
N LYS A 137 -0.91 2.64 16.97
CA LYS A 137 0.40 2.55 16.32
C LYS A 137 1.49 2.65 17.39
N LYS A 138 2.64 1.98 17.18
CA LYS A 138 3.83 2.18 18.02
C LYS A 138 4.32 3.64 18.03
N SER A 139 4.10 4.38 16.93
CA SER A 139 4.18 5.83 16.86
C SER A 139 2.80 6.44 17.12
N THR A 140 2.68 7.74 17.28
CA THR A 140 1.40 8.44 17.52
C THR A 140 0.32 8.08 16.48
N GLY A 141 -0.92 7.84 16.93
CA GLY A 141 -2.12 7.64 16.12
C GLY A 141 -2.66 6.22 16.08
N VAL A 142 -3.74 6.03 15.35
CA VAL A 142 -4.48 4.76 15.24
C VAL A 142 -4.38 4.22 13.81
N ARG A 143 -4.29 2.90 13.69
CA ARG A 143 -4.45 2.15 12.43
C ARG A 143 -5.86 1.56 12.40
N ILE A 144 -6.60 1.84 11.35
CA ILE A 144 -7.91 1.24 11.16
C ILE A 144 -7.73 0.01 10.27
N ILE A 145 -8.10 -1.15 10.80
CA ILE A 145 -8.13 -2.42 10.06
C ILE A 145 -9.60 -2.72 9.78
N CYS A 146 -9.95 -2.86 8.50
CA CYS A 146 -11.31 -3.15 8.08
C CYS A 146 -11.37 -4.59 7.53
N SER A 147 -11.88 -5.51 8.33
CA SER A 147 -12.04 -6.91 7.93
C SER A 147 -13.41 -7.10 7.26
N PRO A 148 -13.48 -7.60 6.02
CA PRO A 148 -14.76 -7.91 5.39
C PRO A 148 -15.46 -9.05 6.13
N LYS A 149 -16.79 -8.95 6.27
CA LYS A 149 -17.64 -10.01 6.82
C LYS A 149 -17.59 -11.26 5.92
N PRO A 150 -17.92 -12.45 6.42
CA PRO A 150 -17.65 -13.73 5.73
C PRO A 150 -18.09 -13.78 4.27
N ARG A 151 -19.32 -13.30 3.96
CA ARG A 151 -19.86 -13.31 2.60
C ARG A 151 -19.04 -12.44 1.64
N LEU A 152 -18.71 -11.19 2.03
CA LEU A 152 -17.85 -10.31 1.23
C LEU A 152 -16.43 -10.84 1.17
N LYS A 153 -15.91 -11.41 2.27
CA LYS A 153 -14.57 -12.01 2.31
C LYS A 153 -14.43 -13.14 1.30
N SER A 154 -15.42 -14.04 1.20
CA SER A 154 -15.45 -15.12 0.20
C SER A 154 -15.41 -14.57 -1.23
N VAL A 155 -16.25 -13.57 -1.54
CA VAL A 155 -16.25 -12.91 -2.86
C VAL A 155 -14.90 -12.27 -3.17
N GLN A 156 -14.32 -11.53 -2.23
CA GLN A 156 -13.00 -10.91 -2.41
C GLN A 156 -11.88 -11.95 -2.55
N THR A 157 -11.97 -13.08 -1.84
CA THR A 157 -11.01 -14.19 -1.99
C THR A 157 -11.08 -14.77 -3.39
N LYS A 158 -12.30 -14.99 -3.92
CA LYS A 158 -12.49 -15.47 -5.30
C LYS A 158 -11.93 -14.49 -6.34
N ILE A 159 -12.15 -13.18 -6.17
CA ILE A 159 -11.57 -12.14 -7.02
C ILE A 159 -10.03 -12.15 -6.92
N LYS A 160 -9.48 -12.30 -5.71
CA LYS A 160 -8.05 -12.38 -5.49
C LYS A 160 -7.45 -13.56 -6.25
N GLU A 161 -7.95 -14.77 -6.03
CA GLU A 161 -7.39 -16.02 -6.57
C GLU A 161 -7.63 -16.15 -8.08
N GLY A 162 -8.82 -15.79 -8.57
CA GLY A 162 -9.17 -15.91 -9.98
C GLY A 162 -8.64 -14.80 -10.87
N ILE A 163 -8.36 -13.63 -10.31
CA ILE A 163 -7.98 -12.45 -11.11
C ILE A 163 -6.65 -11.86 -10.63
N LEU A 164 -6.59 -11.38 -9.38
CA LEU A 164 -5.48 -10.54 -8.95
C LEU A 164 -4.16 -11.31 -8.79
N ASP A 165 -4.20 -12.56 -8.31
CA ASP A 165 -2.99 -13.40 -8.14
C ASP A 165 -2.36 -13.82 -9.50
N ARG A 166 -3.09 -13.64 -10.60
CA ARG A 166 -2.62 -13.88 -11.96
C ARG A 166 -2.05 -12.64 -12.64
N ALA A 167 -2.24 -11.46 -12.01
CA ALA A 167 -1.77 -10.21 -12.56
C ALA A 167 -0.23 -10.09 -12.48
N PRO A 168 0.44 -9.60 -13.54
CA PRO A 168 1.88 -9.40 -13.53
C PRO A 168 2.23 -8.26 -12.56
N VAL A 169 3.14 -8.54 -11.64
CA VAL A 169 3.65 -7.59 -10.64
C VAL A 169 5.08 -7.21 -10.98
N HIS A 170 5.44 -5.95 -10.73
CA HIS A 170 6.78 -5.43 -11.00
C HIS A 170 7.88 -6.22 -10.25
N GLY A 171 9.05 -6.39 -10.87
CA GLY A 171 10.17 -7.15 -10.31
C GLY A 171 10.67 -6.64 -8.96
N ALA A 172 10.59 -5.33 -8.71
CA ALA A 172 11.00 -4.73 -7.44
C ALA A 172 10.04 -5.01 -6.27
N ALA A 173 8.80 -5.46 -6.49
CA ALA A 173 7.85 -5.74 -5.42
C ALA A 173 8.14 -7.09 -4.77
N HIS A 174 8.42 -7.10 -3.46
CA HIS A 174 8.65 -8.32 -2.67
C HIS A 174 7.55 -8.59 -1.65
N GLY A 175 6.84 -7.56 -1.17
CA GLY A 175 5.70 -7.71 -0.29
C GLY A 175 4.46 -8.20 -1.03
N PHE A 176 3.72 -9.16 -0.44
CA PHE A 176 2.46 -9.70 -0.96
C PHE A 176 2.56 -10.40 -2.32
N VAL A 177 3.74 -10.84 -2.71
CA VAL A 177 4.01 -11.55 -3.97
C VAL A 177 4.36 -13.00 -3.67
N ARG A 178 3.77 -13.94 -4.42
CA ARG A 178 4.07 -15.36 -4.27
C ARG A 178 5.57 -15.61 -4.47
N ASN A 179 6.15 -16.49 -3.67
CA ASN A 179 7.58 -16.86 -3.68
C ASN A 179 8.55 -15.72 -3.37
N ARG A 180 8.05 -14.57 -2.89
CA ARG A 180 8.88 -13.46 -2.37
C ARG A 180 8.56 -13.20 -0.91
N ASN A 181 9.56 -12.75 -0.16
CA ASN A 181 9.44 -12.51 1.27
C ASN A 181 10.45 -11.45 1.74
N ILE A 182 10.52 -11.22 3.06
CA ILE A 182 11.45 -10.24 3.65
C ILE A 182 12.92 -10.60 3.39
N VAL A 183 13.26 -11.90 3.28
CA VAL A 183 14.64 -12.33 2.99
C VAL A 183 15.01 -12.01 1.55
N SER A 184 14.14 -12.38 0.58
CA SER A 184 14.38 -12.05 -0.83
C SER A 184 14.46 -10.53 -1.08
N ASN A 185 13.72 -9.73 -0.29
CA ASN A 185 13.80 -8.28 -0.32
C ASN A 185 15.16 -7.79 0.21
N ALA A 186 15.57 -8.28 1.37
CA ALA A 186 16.80 -7.86 2.04
C ALA A 186 18.07 -8.33 1.33
N SER A 187 18.07 -9.54 0.75
CA SER A 187 19.23 -10.12 0.07
C SER A 187 19.76 -9.26 -1.08
N ALA A 188 18.89 -8.48 -1.73
CA ALA A 188 19.29 -7.56 -2.80
C ALA A 188 20.18 -6.38 -2.32
N HIS A 189 20.24 -6.16 -1.01
CA HIS A 189 20.89 -4.99 -0.39
C HIS A 189 22.07 -5.36 0.51
N VAL A 190 22.52 -6.61 0.48
CA VAL A 190 23.64 -7.09 1.29
C VAL A 190 24.96 -6.45 0.86
N GLY A 191 25.78 -6.05 1.84
CA GLY A 191 27.15 -5.56 1.63
C GLY A 191 27.24 -4.22 0.88
N LYS A 192 26.22 -3.36 0.99
CA LYS A 192 26.21 -2.06 0.29
C LYS A 192 26.70 -0.91 1.17
N ASP A 193 27.42 0.04 0.56
CA ASP A 193 27.97 1.21 1.25
C ASP A 193 26.91 2.16 1.78
N LEU A 194 25.75 2.21 1.13
CA LEU A 194 24.65 3.04 1.56
C LEU A 194 23.32 2.35 1.32
N ILE A 195 22.47 2.32 2.34
CA ILE A 195 21.07 1.95 2.22
C ILE A 195 20.20 3.16 2.55
N LEU A 196 19.25 3.45 1.66
CA LEU A 196 18.21 4.46 1.82
C LEU A 196 16.87 3.78 1.92
N ASN A 197 16.21 3.91 3.08
CA ASN A 197 14.83 3.46 3.28
C ASN A 197 13.87 4.64 3.26
N LEU A 198 12.82 4.51 2.46
CA LEU A 198 11.69 5.43 2.35
C LEU A 198 10.40 4.70 2.66
N ASP A 199 9.46 5.37 3.32
CA ASP A 199 8.16 4.80 3.70
C ASP A 199 7.04 5.65 3.06
N LEU A 200 6.04 4.97 2.46
CA LEU A 200 4.88 5.63 1.89
C LEU A 200 3.81 5.86 2.96
N ARG A 201 3.42 7.10 3.16
CA ARG A 201 2.42 7.46 4.17
C ARG A 201 1.03 7.02 3.73
N ASN A 202 0.30 6.34 4.64
CA ASN A 202 -1.08 5.91 4.42
C ASN A 202 -1.28 5.17 3.08
N PHE A 203 -0.42 4.22 2.79
CA PHE A 203 -0.26 3.56 1.50
C PHE A 203 -1.60 3.07 0.92
N PHE A 204 -2.37 2.30 1.68
CA PHE A 204 -3.66 1.75 1.25
C PHE A 204 -4.70 2.84 0.99
N ASP A 205 -4.72 3.92 1.79
CA ASP A 205 -5.67 5.02 1.63
C ASP A 205 -5.51 5.74 0.28
N HIS A 206 -4.31 5.67 -0.33
CA HIS A 206 -4.01 6.22 -1.65
C HIS A 206 -4.37 5.29 -2.82
N VAL A 207 -4.77 4.04 -2.54
CA VAL A 207 -5.29 3.10 -3.54
C VAL A 207 -6.81 3.31 -3.67
N THR A 208 -7.17 4.44 -4.25
CA THR A 208 -8.56 4.93 -4.34
C THR A 208 -9.39 4.12 -5.33
N TYR A 209 -10.72 4.18 -5.20
CA TYR A 209 -11.67 3.55 -6.11
C TYR A 209 -11.36 3.81 -7.61
N PRO A 210 -11.08 5.06 -8.07
CA PRO A 210 -10.73 5.28 -9.47
C PRO A 210 -9.45 4.55 -9.90
N LYS A 211 -8.44 4.46 -9.02
CA LYS A 211 -7.23 3.69 -9.30
C LYS A 211 -7.57 2.20 -9.46
N VAL A 212 -8.43 1.65 -8.59
CA VAL A 212 -8.84 0.24 -8.65
C VAL A 212 -9.64 -0.04 -9.92
N VAL A 213 -10.58 0.83 -10.32
CA VAL A 213 -11.24 0.72 -11.64
C VAL A 213 -10.21 0.72 -12.76
N GLY A 214 -9.24 1.63 -12.70
CA GLY A 214 -8.16 1.69 -13.67
C GLY A 214 -7.33 0.42 -13.74
N ILE A 215 -7.04 -0.23 -12.62
CA ILE A 215 -6.32 -1.52 -12.57
C ILE A 215 -7.11 -2.59 -13.32
N PHE A 216 -8.39 -2.78 -13.03
CA PHE A 216 -9.21 -3.79 -13.72
C PHE A 216 -9.35 -3.52 -15.21
N ARG A 217 -9.47 -2.25 -15.60
CA ARG A 217 -9.44 -1.86 -17.03
C ARG A 217 -8.09 -2.16 -17.69
N TRP A 218 -7.00 -1.90 -16.99
CA TRP A 218 -5.65 -2.22 -17.48
C TRP A 218 -5.45 -3.73 -17.64
N LEU A 219 -6.05 -4.55 -16.78
CA LEU A 219 -6.05 -6.01 -16.93
C LEU A 219 -6.80 -6.48 -18.16
N GLY A 220 -7.75 -5.70 -18.70
CA GLY A 220 -8.51 -6.02 -19.90
C GLY A 220 -10.03 -6.05 -19.72
N TYR A 221 -10.55 -5.84 -18.51
CA TYR A 221 -12.00 -5.81 -18.28
C TYR A 221 -12.65 -4.55 -18.86
N ASN A 222 -13.88 -4.68 -19.35
CA ASN A 222 -14.69 -3.54 -19.79
C ASN A 222 -15.00 -2.60 -18.62
N SER A 223 -15.53 -1.41 -18.93
CA SER A 223 -15.75 -0.36 -17.93
C SER A 223 -16.78 -0.74 -16.85
N GLU A 224 -17.81 -1.51 -17.19
CA GLU A 224 -18.88 -1.90 -16.26
C GLU A 224 -18.39 -2.95 -15.28
N VAL A 225 -17.81 -4.03 -15.79
CA VAL A 225 -17.19 -5.10 -14.98
C VAL A 225 -16.11 -4.51 -14.06
N SER A 226 -15.28 -3.61 -14.58
CA SER A 226 -14.23 -2.96 -13.78
C SER A 226 -14.79 -2.14 -12.62
N ARG A 227 -15.90 -1.42 -12.81
CA ARG A 227 -16.58 -0.68 -11.73
C ARG A 227 -17.16 -1.63 -10.68
N CYS A 228 -17.83 -2.71 -11.12
CA CYS A 228 -18.39 -3.71 -10.21
C CYS A 228 -17.30 -4.38 -9.35
N LEU A 229 -16.21 -4.81 -9.97
CA LEU A 229 -15.05 -5.38 -9.26
C LEU A 229 -14.44 -4.37 -8.27
N ALA A 230 -14.29 -3.11 -8.68
CA ALA A 230 -13.76 -2.06 -7.81
C ALA A 230 -14.67 -1.75 -6.63
N GLN A 231 -16.00 -1.79 -6.81
CA GLN A 231 -16.96 -1.61 -5.72
C GLN A 231 -16.84 -2.72 -4.68
N LEU A 232 -16.69 -3.98 -5.10
CA LEU A 232 -16.51 -5.11 -4.20
C LEU A 232 -15.15 -5.08 -3.47
N CYS A 233 -14.13 -4.47 -4.05
CA CYS A 233 -12.75 -4.45 -3.53
C CYS A 233 -12.39 -3.17 -2.77
N THR A 234 -13.27 -2.18 -2.69
CA THR A 234 -13.01 -0.91 -2.00
C THR A 234 -14.06 -0.63 -0.95
N TYR A 235 -13.67 0.08 0.09
CA TYR A 235 -14.53 0.45 1.19
C TYR A 235 -14.29 1.90 1.60
N ARG A 236 -15.28 2.54 2.17
CA ARG A 236 -15.19 3.83 2.84
C ARG A 236 -15.36 3.60 4.33
N PRO A 237 -14.28 3.61 5.12
CA PRO A 237 -14.36 3.44 6.56
C PRO A 237 -15.21 4.52 7.23
N ASN A 238 -15.93 4.14 8.27
CA ASN A 238 -16.61 5.09 9.12
C ASN A 238 -15.56 5.79 10.00
N LEU A 239 -15.43 7.09 9.84
CA LEU A 239 -14.39 7.85 10.56
C LEU A 239 -14.74 8.13 12.02
N GLY A 240 -15.97 7.78 12.46
CA GLY A 240 -16.47 8.15 13.78
C GLY A 240 -16.52 9.69 13.97
N PRO A 241 -16.87 10.19 15.16
CA PRO A 241 -16.68 11.60 15.49
C PRO A 241 -15.17 11.88 15.53
N ILE A 242 -14.67 12.56 14.51
CA ILE A 242 -13.26 12.95 14.42
C ILE A 242 -13.04 13.99 15.52
N ASN A 243 -12.30 13.63 16.55
CA ASN A 243 -11.67 14.63 17.40
C ASN A 243 -10.96 15.63 16.48
N LYS A 244 -11.23 16.93 16.67
CA LYS A 244 -10.77 18.03 15.80
C LYS A 244 -9.39 17.75 15.21
N PRO A 245 -9.24 17.80 13.88
CA PRO A 245 -7.95 17.53 13.24
C PRO A 245 -6.90 18.48 13.82
N ARG A 246 -5.87 17.91 14.44
CA ARG A 246 -4.78 18.66 15.09
C ARG A 246 -3.65 19.01 14.12
N GLY A 247 -3.99 19.42 12.89
CA GLY A 247 -3.02 19.86 11.91
C GLY A 247 -3.39 19.50 10.48
N GLU A 248 -2.68 20.08 9.54
CA GLU A 248 -2.88 19.91 8.09
C GLU A 248 -2.85 18.44 7.64
N ASP A 249 -1.99 17.66 8.27
CA ASP A 249 -1.84 16.22 8.04
C ASP A 249 -3.09 15.40 8.42
N ASP A 250 -3.81 15.79 9.46
CA ASP A 250 -5.01 15.07 9.90
C ASP A 250 -6.23 15.49 9.07
N GLN A 251 -6.28 16.72 8.61
CA GLN A 251 -7.29 17.19 7.65
C GLN A 251 -7.16 16.43 6.32
N ILE A 252 -5.95 16.25 5.83
CA ILE A 252 -5.69 15.48 4.61
C ILE A 252 -6.09 14.01 4.78
N LYS A 253 -5.81 13.39 5.93
CA LYS A 253 -6.27 12.02 6.22
C LYS A 253 -7.80 11.92 6.19
N CYS A 254 -8.48 12.90 6.74
CA CYS A 254 -9.95 12.95 6.72
C CYS A 254 -10.50 13.01 5.28
N VAL A 255 -9.92 13.84 4.42
CA VAL A 255 -10.33 13.98 3.02
C VAL A 255 -10.14 12.66 2.25
N TRP A 256 -8.97 12.00 2.36
CA TRP A 256 -8.71 10.76 1.64
C TRP A 256 -9.57 9.60 2.11
N ARG A 257 -9.84 9.50 3.42
CA ARG A 257 -10.71 8.49 3.99
C ARG A 257 -12.20 8.74 3.72
N ALA A 258 -12.56 9.96 3.32
CA ALA A 258 -13.92 10.25 2.87
C ALA A 258 -14.28 9.54 1.57
N PHE A 259 -13.31 9.02 0.82
CA PHE A 259 -13.53 8.31 -0.44
C PHE A 259 -13.30 6.80 -0.28
N ARG A 260 -13.94 6.03 -1.15
CA ARG A 260 -13.69 4.57 -1.21
C ARG A 260 -12.24 4.30 -1.64
N HIS A 261 -11.58 3.39 -0.94
CA HIS A 261 -10.21 2.97 -1.21
C HIS A 261 -9.99 1.51 -0.80
N ALA A 262 -8.88 0.91 -1.19
CA ALA A 262 -8.45 -0.38 -0.67
C ALA A 262 -8.11 -0.25 0.81
N VAL A 263 -8.67 -1.14 1.65
CA VAL A 263 -8.53 -1.05 3.12
C VAL A 263 -7.59 -2.11 3.65
N GLN A 264 -6.93 -1.84 4.76
CA GLN A 264 -6.14 -2.85 5.47
C GLN A 264 -7.06 -3.91 6.06
N GLY A 265 -6.82 -5.19 5.77
CA GLY A 265 -7.62 -6.32 6.23
C GLY A 265 -8.47 -7.00 5.16
N ALA A 266 -8.66 -6.38 4.00
CA ALA A 266 -9.35 -7.00 2.86
C ALA A 266 -8.41 -7.91 2.06
N PRO A 267 -8.83 -9.11 1.62
CA PRO A 267 -8.00 -10.06 0.87
C PRO A 267 -7.43 -9.50 -0.44
N THR A 268 -8.17 -8.63 -1.11
CA THR A 268 -7.80 -8.05 -2.40
C THR A 268 -6.81 -6.88 -2.29
N SER A 269 -6.78 -6.20 -1.14
CA SER A 269 -6.03 -4.95 -0.97
C SER A 269 -4.52 -5.07 -1.19
N PRO A 270 -3.83 -6.14 -0.72
CA PRO A 270 -2.39 -6.26 -0.92
C PRO A 270 -1.97 -6.28 -2.39
N MET A 271 -2.66 -7.06 -3.22
CA MET A 271 -2.35 -7.15 -4.64
C MET A 271 -2.77 -5.89 -5.41
N LEU A 272 -3.94 -5.32 -5.09
CA LEU A 272 -4.37 -4.03 -5.65
C LEU A 272 -3.38 -2.91 -5.34
N ALA A 273 -2.80 -2.90 -4.14
CA ALA A 273 -1.76 -1.94 -3.77
C ALA A 273 -0.49 -2.13 -4.61
N ASN A 274 -0.04 -3.37 -4.84
CA ASN A 274 1.08 -3.67 -5.72
C ASN A 274 0.83 -3.19 -7.16
N LEU A 275 -0.36 -3.42 -7.70
CA LEU A 275 -0.71 -3.00 -9.05
C LEU A 275 -0.87 -1.48 -9.17
N ALA A 276 -1.38 -0.81 -8.13
CA ALA A 276 -1.54 0.64 -8.11
C ALA A 276 -0.21 1.40 -8.21
N VAL A 277 0.89 0.81 -7.72
CA VAL A 277 2.23 1.45 -7.72
C VAL A 277 3.14 0.94 -8.84
N GLN A 278 2.67 0.08 -9.72
CA GLN A 278 3.48 -0.53 -10.77
C GLN A 278 4.18 0.51 -11.68
N ARG A 279 3.51 1.62 -11.97
CA ARG A 279 4.11 2.73 -12.74
C ARG A 279 5.18 3.45 -11.92
N MET A 280 4.94 3.66 -10.63
CA MET A 280 5.92 4.23 -9.72
C MET A 280 7.16 3.32 -9.63
N ASP A 281 6.97 2.01 -9.48
CA ASP A 281 8.06 1.04 -9.42
C ASP A 281 8.93 1.08 -10.69
N ARG A 282 8.32 1.15 -11.88
CA ARG A 282 9.07 1.28 -13.14
C ARG A 282 9.93 2.55 -13.18
N ARG A 283 9.37 3.68 -12.78
CA ARG A 283 10.07 4.98 -12.76
C ARG A 283 11.20 5.00 -11.73
N LEU A 284 10.94 4.46 -10.53
CA LEU A 284 11.95 4.37 -9.46
C LEU A 284 13.05 3.38 -9.81
N SER A 285 12.75 2.26 -10.46
CA SER A 285 13.75 1.32 -10.97
C SER A 285 14.64 1.96 -12.04
N GLY A 286 14.04 2.74 -12.96
CA GLY A 286 14.80 3.49 -13.96
C GLY A 286 15.70 4.56 -13.33
N LEU A 287 15.19 5.26 -12.30
CA LEU A 287 16.00 6.22 -11.54
C LEU A 287 17.14 5.51 -10.80
N ALA A 288 16.87 4.39 -10.13
CA ALA A 288 17.87 3.61 -9.39
C ALA A 288 19.00 3.17 -10.32
N LYS A 289 18.71 2.59 -11.48
CA LYS A 289 19.70 2.20 -12.49
C LYS A 289 20.62 3.36 -12.88
N ARG A 290 20.09 4.56 -13.02
CA ARG A 290 20.82 5.76 -13.42
C ARG A 290 21.82 6.24 -12.37
N PHE A 291 21.64 5.82 -11.13
CA PHE A 291 22.50 6.14 -9.98
C PHE A 291 23.26 4.91 -9.46
N ASP A 292 23.37 3.84 -10.24
CA ASP A 292 24.00 2.58 -9.89
C ASP A 292 23.47 2.01 -8.57
N ALA A 293 22.16 2.15 -8.36
CA ALA A 293 21.48 1.69 -7.16
C ALA A 293 20.56 0.52 -7.44
N THR A 294 20.46 -0.38 -6.47
CA THR A 294 19.45 -1.44 -6.40
C THR A 294 18.17 -0.90 -5.76
N TYR A 295 17.03 -1.25 -6.32
CA TYR A 295 15.71 -0.88 -5.78
C TYR A 295 14.85 -2.09 -5.53
N THR A 296 14.28 -2.19 -4.33
CA THR A 296 13.21 -3.12 -4.00
C THR A 296 12.12 -2.44 -3.19
N ARG A 297 10.93 -3.07 -3.13
CA ARG A 297 9.80 -2.57 -2.35
C ARG A 297 9.10 -3.71 -1.60
N TYR A 298 8.85 -3.50 -0.32
CA TYR A 298 8.03 -4.37 0.49
C TYR A 298 6.82 -3.59 1.02
N ALA A 299 5.67 -3.77 0.37
CA ALA A 299 4.46 -2.98 0.64
C ALA A 299 4.68 -1.46 0.48
N ASP A 300 4.64 -0.72 1.56
CA ASP A 300 4.91 0.73 1.68
C ASP A 300 6.37 1.08 1.90
N ASP A 301 7.23 0.11 2.22
CA ASP A 301 8.67 0.31 2.42
C ASP A 301 9.43 0.21 1.09
N LEU A 302 10.09 1.31 0.69
CA LEU A 302 10.93 1.42 -0.49
C LEU A 302 12.39 1.38 -0.04
N THR A 303 13.19 0.45 -0.56
CA THR A 303 14.61 0.35 -0.23
C THR A 303 15.45 0.58 -1.47
N PHE A 304 16.43 1.46 -1.32
CA PHE A 304 17.47 1.72 -2.34
C PHE A 304 18.83 1.49 -1.70
N SER A 305 19.75 0.88 -2.44
CA SER A 305 21.10 0.69 -1.95
C SER A 305 22.10 0.77 -3.09
N GLY A 306 23.32 1.16 -2.79
CA GLY A 306 24.39 1.22 -3.76
C GLY A 306 25.71 1.52 -3.07
N ASP A 307 26.74 1.57 -3.89
CA ASP A 307 28.13 1.75 -3.44
C ASP A 307 28.50 3.24 -3.53
N GLU A 308 29.76 3.58 -3.61
CA GLU A 308 30.27 4.96 -3.52
C GLU A 308 29.64 5.90 -4.59
N SER A 309 29.36 5.40 -5.80
CA SER A 309 28.69 6.19 -6.85
C SER A 309 27.31 6.66 -6.42
N PHE A 310 26.51 5.76 -5.84
CA PHE A 310 25.19 6.09 -5.29
C PHE A 310 25.28 7.06 -4.11
N LYS A 311 26.24 6.85 -3.22
CA LYS A 311 26.47 7.69 -2.04
C LYS A 311 26.74 9.14 -2.43
N ARG A 312 27.60 9.39 -3.44
CA ARG A 312 27.87 10.73 -3.96
C ARG A 312 26.63 11.39 -4.58
N GLY A 313 25.78 10.62 -5.26
CA GLY A 313 24.59 11.10 -5.94
C GLY A 313 23.31 11.15 -5.08
N MET A 314 23.34 10.66 -3.84
CA MET A 314 22.19 10.35 -3.01
C MET A 314 21.21 11.52 -2.79
N ILE A 315 21.70 12.74 -2.57
CA ILE A 315 20.84 13.92 -2.37
C ILE A 315 20.04 14.23 -3.64
N ARG A 316 20.69 14.18 -4.81
CA ARG A 316 20.03 14.39 -6.10
C ARG A 316 19.03 13.27 -6.38
N PHE A 317 19.43 12.02 -6.13
CA PHE A 317 18.54 10.86 -6.21
C PHE A 317 17.26 11.04 -5.39
N LEU A 318 17.40 11.41 -4.10
CA LEU A 318 16.28 11.60 -3.19
C LEU A 318 15.32 12.70 -3.66
N LYS A 319 15.85 13.82 -4.20
CA LYS A 319 15.02 14.88 -4.78
C LYS A 319 14.18 14.33 -5.94
N CYS A 320 14.78 13.60 -6.87
CA CYS A 320 14.07 12.98 -8.00
C CYS A 320 13.07 11.93 -7.55
N ALA A 321 13.43 11.06 -6.61
CA ALA A 321 12.52 10.04 -6.07
C ALA A 321 11.27 10.67 -5.42
N LYS A 322 11.43 11.75 -4.63
CA LYS A 322 10.31 12.50 -4.05
C LYS A 322 9.35 13.03 -5.11
N VAL A 323 9.88 13.58 -6.20
CA VAL A 323 9.06 14.09 -7.33
C VAL A 323 8.29 12.95 -7.97
N ILE A 324 8.93 11.81 -8.26
CA ILE A 324 8.27 10.64 -8.85
C ILE A 324 7.12 10.17 -7.94
N ILE A 325 7.39 9.94 -6.66
CA ILE A 325 6.39 9.45 -5.69
C ILE A 325 5.18 10.39 -5.61
N ARG A 326 5.43 11.71 -5.57
CA ARG A 326 4.37 12.73 -5.55
C ARG A 326 3.54 12.72 -6.83
N GLN A 327 4.18 12.63 -8.00
CA GLN A 327 3.50 12.59 -9.31
C GLN A 327 2.64 11.32 -9.48
N GLU A 328 3.02 10.22 -8.84
CA GLU A 328 2.24 8.98 -8.81
C GLU A 328 1.11 9.00 -7.74
N GLY A 329 0.93 10.15 -7.07
CA GLY A 329 -0.14 10.39 -6.10
C GLY A 329 0.07 9.71 -4.76
N PHE A 330 1.33 9.49 -4.37
CA PHE A 330 1.72 9.00 -3.05
C PHE A 330 2.49 10.07 -2.27
N ARG A 331 2.65 9.85 -0.97
CA ARG A 331 3.37 10.78 -0.09
C ARG A 331 4.39 10.02 0.75
N LEU A 332 5.55 10.63 0.94
CA LEU A 332 6.58 10.08 1.82
C LEU A 332 6.28 10.39 3.28
N ASN A 333 6.62 9.45 4.13
CA ASN A 333 6.72 9.64 5.56
C ASN A 333 8.13 10.11 5.93
N HIS A 334 8.34 11.43 5.98
CA HIS A 334 9.66 12.00 6.24
C HIS A 334 10.25 11.59 7.59
N ARG A 335 9.43 11.25 8.60
CA ARG A 335 9.89 10.81 9.91
C ARG A 335 10.51 9.42 9.90
N LYS A 336 10.21 8.60 8.89
CA LYS A 336 10.73 7.24 8.72
C LYS A 336 11.84 7.14 7.67
N LEU A 337 12.25 8.26 7.07
CA LEU A 337 13.38 8.28 6.16
C LEU A 337 14.66 7.94 6.91
N ARG A 338 15.41 6.94 6.42
CA ARG A 338 16.66 6.47 7.05
C ARG A 338 17.74 6.30 6.00
N PHE A 339 18.94 6.73 6.40
CA PHE A 339 20.20 6.43 5.71
C PHE A 339 21.02 5.54 6.63
N MET A 340 21.54 4.43 6.11
CA MET A 340 22.33 3.50 6.90
C MET A 340 23.66 3.22 6.17
N ARG A 341 24.77 3.47 6.87
CA ARG A 341 26.14 3.25 6.41
C ARG A 341 26.67 1.91 6.95
N PRO A 342 27.79 1.37 6.41
CA PRO A 342 28.37 0.13 6.91
C PRO A 342 28.80 0.18 8.38
N SER A 343 29.19 1.37 8.89
CA SER A 343 29.53 1.58 10.30
C SER A 343 28.32 1.47 11.25
N GLU A 344 27.12 1.48 10.71
CA GLU A 344 25.88 1.37 11.45
C GLU A 344 25.20 0.03 11.13
N ARG A 345 24.17 -0.32 11.91
CA ARG A 345 23.33 -1.46 11.61
C ARG A 345 22.48 -1.19 10.38
N GLN A 346 22.80 -1.85 9.28
CA GLN A 346 22.01 -1.82 8.06
C GLN A 346 20.88 -2.86 8.16
N GLU A 347 19.63 -2.38 8.11
CA GLU A 347 18.45 -3.20 8.29
C GLU A 347 17.41 -2.94 7.20
N VAL A 348 16.96 -3.99 6.52
CA VAL A 348 15.92 -3.96 5.49
C VAL A 348 14.80 -4.90 5.88
N THR A 349 13.59 -4.38 6.05
CA THR A 349 12.38 -5.16 6.48
C THR A 349 12.64 -6.06 7.71
N GLY A 350 13.43 -5.57 8.69
CA GLY A 350 13.74 -6.32 9.90
C GLY A 350 14.91 -7.31 9.79
N VAL A 351 15.55 -7.39 8.63
CA VAL A 351 16.71 -8.27 8.36
C VAL A 351 17.98 -7.43 8.29
N ILE A 352 19.03 -7.87 9.00
CA ILE A 352 20.35 -7.25 8.94
C ILE A 352 21.03 -7.63 7.63
N VAL A 353 21.69 -6.67 6.98
CA VAL A 353 22.28 -6.84 5.64
C VAL A 353 23.72 -6.30 5.50
N ASN A 354 24.42 -6.01 6.59
CA ASN A 354 25.79 -5.48 6.54
C ASN A 354 26.72 -6.38 5.69
N GLU A 355 26.88 -7.65 6.03
CA GLU A 355 27.74 -8.60 5.33
C GLU A 355 26.96 -9.76 4.71
N LYS A 356 25.89 -10.17 5.36
CA LYS A 356 24.97 -11.22 4.96
C LYS A 356 23.61 -11.00 5.60
N THR A 357 22.57 -11.67 5.08
CA THR A 357 21.28 -11.67 5.75
C THR A 357 21.40 -12.31 7.14
N ASN A 358 20.92 -11.61 8.17
CA ASN A 358 20.98 -12.10 9.55
C ASN A 358 19.79 -11.58 10.36
N ALA A 359 19.48 -12.29 11.45
CA ALA A 359 18.54 -11.80 12.45
C ALA A 359 19.23 -10.75 13.33
N ARG A 360 18.43 -9.89 13.95
CA ARG A 360 18.92 -8.95 14.95
C ARG A 360 19.57 -9.74 16.11
N ARG A 361 20.69 -9.23 16.62
CA ARG A 361 21.40 -9.86 17.74
C ARG A 361 20.50 -9.93 18.97
N GLU A 362 19.75 -8.88 19.24
CA GLU A 362 18.83 -8.80 20.38
C GLU A 362 17.76 -9.92 20.33
N ASP A 363 17.22 -10.24 19.15
CA ASP A 363 16.22 -11.30 19.00
C ASP A 363 16.81 -12.68 19.27
N TYR A 364 18.04 -12.93 18.79
CA TYR A 364 18.76 -14.16 19.04
C TYR A 364 19.11 -14.32 20.53
N ASP A 365 19.71 -13.27 21.13
CA ASP A 365 20.14 -13.30 22.54
C ASP A 365 18.93 -13.42 23.46
N ARG A 366 17.80 -12.77 23.15
CA ARG A 366 16.54 -12.92 23.91
C ARG A 366 16.02 -14.36 23.88
N LEU A 367 16.01 -15.03 22.71
CA LEU A 367 15.58 -16.42 22.62
C LEU A 367 16.52 -17.34 23.38
N LYS A 368 17.84 -17.14 23.27
CA LYS A 368 18.84 -17.87 23.99
C LYS A 368 18.64 -17.76 25.52
N ALA A 369 18.37 -16.55 26.02
CA ALA A 369 18.10 -16.29 27.43
C ALA A 369 16.81 -16.97 27.90
N ILE A 370 15.71 -16.88 27.11
CA ILE A 370 14.45 -17.56 27.43
C ILE A 370 14.65 -19.07 27.55
N ILE A 371 15.32 -19.70 26.59
CA ILE A 371 15.57 -21.16 26.62
C ILE A 371 16.47 -21.54 27.78
N TYR A 372 17.54 -20.78 28.07
CA TYR A 372 18.43 -21.01 29.17
C TYR A 372 17.69 -20.95 30.53
N ASN A 373 16.89 -19.91 30.75
CA ASN A 373 16.13 -19.73 31.99
C ASN A 373 15.04 -20.81 32.15
N ALA A 374 14.37 -21.18 31.05
CA ALA A 374 13.40 -22.29 31.06
C ALA A 374 14.04 -23.63 31.43
N ARG A 375 15.24 -23.92 30.90
CA ARG A 375 16.01 -25.13 31.27
C ARG A 375 16.36 -25.11 32.73
N LYS A 376 16.78 -23.95 33.28
CA LYS A 376 17.11 -23.83 34.73
C LYS A 376 15.88 -24.00 35.63
N ALA A 377 14.70 -23.53 35.15
CA ALA A 377 13.44 -23.62 35.86
C ALA A 377 12.71 -24.98 35.65
N GLY A 378 13.19 -25.84 34.74
CA GLY A 378 12.57 -27.10 34.38
C GLY A 378 11.31 -27.03 33.56
N SER A 379 10.88 -25.83 33.14
CA SER A 379 9.65 -25.63 32.32
C SER A 379 9.72 -24.40 31.40
N LEU A 380 9.23 -24.54 30.16
CA LEU A 380 9.07 -23.44 29.23
C LEU A 380 8.04 -22.43 29.73
N GLU A 381 6.96 -22.89 30.35
CA GLU A 381 5.88 -22.03 30.82
C GLU A 381 6.33 -21.01 31.87
N SER A 382 7.40 -21.31 32.62
CA SER A 382 8.01 -20.36 33.57
C SER A 382 8.45 -19.03 32.91
N GLN A 383 8.67 -19.05 31.61
CA GLN A 383 9.10 -17.87 30.82
C GLN A 383 7.95 -17.25 29.97
N ASN A 384 6.75 -17.80 30.05
CA ASN A 384 5.56 -17.34 29.30
C ASN A 384 4.93 -16.08 29.92
N ARG A 385 5.66 -14.96 29.94
CA ARG A 385 5.21 -13.70 30.54
C ARG A 385 4.05 -13.04 29.79
N ASP A 386 3.93 -13.31 28.50
CA ASP A 386 2.92 -12.72 27.63
C ASP A 386 1.64 -13.57 27.53
N GLY A 387 1.56 -14.72 28.26
CA GLY A 387 0.39 -15.59 28.35
C GLY A 387 0.01 -16.27 27.03
N HIS A 388 0.97 -16.69 26.23
CA HIS A 388 0.69 -17.43 24.99
C HIS A 388 0.08 -18.80 25.30
N SER A 389 -1.01 -19.16 24.64
CA SER A 389 -1.71 -20.44 24.81
C SER A 389 -0.85 -21.65 24.43
N ASP A 390 0.07 -21.51 23.51
CA ASP A 390 1.11 -22.50 23.16
C ASP A 390 2.44 -21.74 23.02
N PHE A 391 3.13 -21.64 24.16
CA PHE A 391 4.38 -20.90 24.21
C PHE A 391 5.51 -21.61 23.47
N ARG A 392 5.51 -22.96 23.46
CA ARG A 392 6.48 -23.74 22.70
C ARG A 392 6.37 -23.51 21.20
N ALA A 393 5.17 -23.57 20.66
CA ALA A 393 4.93 -23.25 19.24
C ALA A 393 5.30 -21.80 18.91
N HIS A 394 5.02 -20.85 19.81
CA HIS A 394 5.47 -19.46 19.66
C HIS A 394 6.99 -19.34 19.55
N LEU A 395 7.74 -20.00 20.45
CA LEU A 395 9.21 -19.99 20.40
C LEU A 395 9.76 -20.69 19.15
N LEU A 396 9.20 -21.84 18.77
CA LEU A 396 9.59 -22.55 17.54
C LEU A 396 9.35 -21.69 16.28
N GLY A 397 8.27 -20.95 16.23
CA GLY A 397 8.02 -19.99 15.15
C GLY A 397 9.11 -18.89 15.06
N ARG A 398 9.52 -18.34 16.21
CA ARG A 398 10.60 -17.34 16.28
C ARG A 398 11.97 -17.96 15.93
N ILE A 399 12.26 -19.16 16.39
CA ILE A 399 13.48 -19.89 16.04
C ILE A 399 13.50 -20.19 14.53
N GLY A 400 12.38 -20.64 13.96
CA GLY A 400 12.21 -20.85 12.52
C GLY A 400 12.53 -19.61 11.69
N HIS A 401 12.11 -18.43 12.16
CA HIS A 401 12.48 -17.16 11.54
C HIS A 401 14.00 -16.93 11.56
N ILE A 402 14.66 -17.14 12.70
CA ILE A 402 16.13 -17.01 12.81
C ILE A 402 16.85 -18.05 11.95
N SER A 403 16.35 -19.29 11.92
CA SER A 403 16.90 -20.39 11.09
C SER A 403 16.89 -20.03 9.61
N LYS A 404 15.84 -19.34 9.14
CA LYS A 404 15.71 -18.89 7.76
C LYS A 404 16.74 -17.82 7.39
N LEU A 405 17.15 -16.97 8.34
CA LEU A 405 18.13 -15.90 8.17
C LEU A 405 19.56 -16.36 8.43
N ASN A 406 19.74 -17.24 9.40
CA ASN A 406 21.03 -17.79 9.83
C ASN A 406 20.85 -19.23 10.31
N PRO A 407 21.03 -20.22 9.40
CA PRO A 407 20.82 -21.64 9.73
C PRO A 407 21.68 -22.14 10.91
N ALA A 408 22.91 -21.65 11.04
CA ALA A 408 23.80 -22.05 12.12
C ALA A 408 23.29 -21.61 13.52
N ARG A 409 22.82 -20.34 13.62
CA ARG A 409 22.19 -19.85 14.85
C ARG A 409 20.86 -20.53 15.13
N GLY A 410 20.08 -20.79 14.08
CA GLY A 410 18.81 -21.50 14.20
C GLY A 410 18.98 -22.91 14.76
N ARG A 411 19.92 -23.68 14.25
CA ARG A 411 20.23 -25.04 14.76
C ARG A 411 20.58 -25.01 16.25
N LYS A 412 21.48 -24.11 16.67
CA LYS A 412 21.84 -23.98 18.11
C LYS A 412 20.64 -23.74 19.02
N LEU A 413 19.67 -22.93 18.58
CA LEU A 413 18.45 -22.66 19.34
C LEU A 413 17.49 -23.87 19.31
N LEU A 414 17.37 -24.56 18.16
CA LEU A 414 16.55 -25.78 18.05
C LEU A 414 17.08 -26.92 18.95
N ASP A 415 18.40 -27.11 18.97
CA ASP A 415 19.01 -28.12 19.84
C ASP A 415 18.79 -27.76 21.30
N ALA A 416 18.99 -26.48 21.65
CA ALA A 416 18.81 -26.03 23.04
C ALA A 416 17.37 -26.16 23.56
N ILE A 417 16.33 -26.01 22.71
CA ILE A 417 14.92 -26.08 23.13
C ILE A 417 14.40 -27.53 23.20
N ARG A 418 15.06 -28.51 22.53
CA ARG A 418 14.64 -29.92 22.57
C ARG A 418 14.67 -30.49 23.96
N ASP A 419 15.66 -30.08 24.74
CA ASP A 419 15.93 -30.62 26.10
C ASP A 419 15.09 -29.90 27.18
N VAL A 420 14.16 -29.04 26.83
CA VAL A 420 13.31 -28.33 27.78
C VAL A 420 11.86 -28.75 27.56
N SER A 421 11.24 -29.28 28.62
CA SER A 421 9.84 -29.70 28.66
C SER A 421 8.87 -28.52 28.72
#